data_62403bdd9d4862abe3b36aa8611a3411
#
_entry.id   62403bdd9d4862abe3b36aa8611a3411
#
_cell.length_a   1.000
_cell.length_b   1.000
_cell.length_c   1.000
_cell.angle_alpha   90.00
_cell.angle_beta   90.00
_cell.angle_gamma   90.00
#
_symmetry.space_group_name_H-M   'P 1'
#
loop_
_entity.id
_entity.type
_entity.pdbx_description
1 polymer ?
#
loop_
_entity_poly.entity_id
_entity_poly.type
_entity_poly.pdbx_seq_one_letter_code
_entity_poly.pdbx_strand_id
1 'polypeptide(L)'
;DAGLLAFRELDERLGLSRMAAERLADGRLGKNIQHLIVGLFRQSVFGRLAGYEDVNDAERLRLDPAMRALVGHREVLRHAASTSEMARFETKLLATEENLQALRGLSSLWIEGGYERTALKNLVLDMDSSESPTYGQQEGSIFNGHFRCTCYHPLFVFNQFGDVDRARLRPGNVHSSKGWRETL
;
A
#
# COMPACT_ATOMS: atom_id res chain seq x y z
N ASP A 1 -11.03 -4.68 -16.59
CA ASP A 1 -10.60 -4.96 -15.19
C ASP A 1 -11.68 -5.63 -14.33
N ALA A 2 -12.69 -6.27 -14.99
CA ALA A 2 -13.75 -6.97 -14.27
C ALA A 2 -13.25 -8.10 -13.36
N GLY A 3 -12.08 -8.69 -13.66
CA GLY A 3 -11.42 -9.68 -12.80
C GLY A 3 -11.08 -9.18 -11.40
N LEU A 4 -10.87 -7.88 -11.23
CA LEU A 4 -10.62 -7.27 -9.93
C LEU A 4 -11.83 -7.31 -8.99
N LEU A 5 -13.03 -7.51 -9.48
CA LEU A 5 -14.23 -7.67 -8.63
C LEU A 5 -14.11 -8.90 -7.73
N ALA A 6 -13.44 -9.96 -8.18
CA ALA A 6 -13.16 -11.13 -7.34
C ALA A 6 -12.18 -10.77 -6.20
N PHE A 7 -11.17 -9.92 -6.46
CA PHE A 7 -10.30 -9.40 -5.41
C PHE A 7 -11.03 -8.50 -4.43
N ARG A 8 -12.03 -7.77 -4.90
CA ARG A 8 -12.89 -6.95 -4.05
C ARG A 8 -13.72 -7.80 -3.08
N GLU A 9 -14.31 -8.92 -3.56
CA GLU A 9 -14.99 -9.89 -2.69
C GLU A 9 -14.03 -10.54 -1.69
N LEU A 10 -12.82 -10.86 -2.14
CA LEU A 10 -11.78 -11.39 -1.27
C LEU A 10 -11.40 -10.39 -0.17
N ASP A 11 -11.22 -9.11 -0.53
CA ASP A 11 -10.98 -8.03 0.43
C ASP A 11 -12.11 -7.88 1.46
N GLU A 12 -13.37 -8.03 1.04
CA GLU A 12 -14.49 -7.99 1.99
C GLU A 12 -14.46 -9.12 3.00
N ARG A 13 -14.00 -10.30 2.58
CA ARG A 13 -13.89 -11.49 3.45
C ARG A 13 -12.66 -11.45 4.36
N LEU A 14 -11.52 -11.04 3.81
CA LEU A 14 -10.24 -11.00 4.52
C LEU A 14 -10.01 -9.68 5.25
N GLY A 15 -10.72 -8.63 4.90
CA GLY A 15 -10.82 -7.38 5.65
C GLY A 15 -9.64 -6.43 5.54
N LEU A 16 -8.73 -6.55 4.53
CA LEU A 16 -7.57 -5.68 4.40
C LEU A 16 -7.94 -4.20 4.39
N SER A 17 -8.85 -3.80 3.51
CA SER A 17 -9.23 -2.38 3.39
C SER A 17 -9.99 -1.86 4.61
N ARG A 18 -10.76 -2.72 5.28
CA ARG A 18 -11.41 -2.40 6.55
C ARG A 18 -10.38 -2.19 7.65
N MET A 19 -9.44 -3.12 7.80
CA MET A 19 -8.34 -3.02 8.77
C MET A 19 -7.50 -1.76 8.54
N ALA A 20 -7.20 -1.42 7.27
CA ALA A 20 -6.53 -0.18 6.92
C ALA A 20 -7.32 1.05 7.37
N ALA A 21 -8.62 1.08 7.11
CA ALA A 21 -9.48 2.21 7.49
C ALA A 21 -9.62 2.40 9.01
N GLU A 22 -9.56 1.31 9.78
CA GLU A 22 -9.61 1.34 11.25
C GLU A 22 -8.30 1.83 11.87
N ARG A 23 -7.17 1.65 11.18
CA ARG A 23 -5.83 1.96 11.70
C ARG A 23 -5.24 3.27 11.19
N LEU A 24 -5.66 3.69 10.00
CA LEU A 24 -5.18 4.94 9.43
C LEU A 24 -5.89 6.12 10.09
N ALA A 25 -5.10 7.06 10.61
CA ALA A 25 -5.62 8.31 11.16
C ALA A 25 -6.11 9.22 10.02
N ASP A 26 -7.35 9.65 10.10
CA ASP A 26 -7.94 10.60 9.17
C ASP A 26 -8.00 11.99 9.80
N GLY A 27 -6.96 12.76 9.60
CA GLY A 27 -6.87 14.14 10.09
C GLY A 27 -7.69 15.16 9.28
N ARG A 28 -8.47 14.72 8.29
CA ARG A 28 -9.29 15.64 7.48
C ARG A 28 -10.45 16.17 8.30
N LEU A 29 -10.56 17.49 8.37
CA LEU A 29 -11.63 18.19 9.08
C LEU A 29 -12.61 18.81 8.08
N GLY A 30 -13.90 18.77 8.40
CA GLY A 30 -14.93 19.48 7.65
C GLY A 30 -16.07 18.62 7.12
N LYS A 31 -17.15 19.32 6.72
CA LYS A 31 -18.37 18.67 6.20
C LYS A 31 -18.25 18.22 4.74
N ASN A 32 -17.18 18.57 4.05
CA ASN A 32 -16.98 18.31 2.60
C ASN A 32 -16.12 17.10 2.31
N ILE A 33 -15.96 16.16 3.24
CA ILE A 33 -15.26 14.89 2.98
C ILE A 33 -16.16 14.07 2.06
N GLN A 34 -15.76 13.97 0.78
CA GLN A 34 -16.52 13.25 -0.24
C GLN A 34 -16.21 11.75 -0.22
N HIS A 35 -14.93 11.40 -0.05
CA HIS A 35 -14.45 10.04 -0.09
C HIS A 35 -13.96 9.59 1.29
N LEU A 36 -14.47 8.44 1.75
CA LEU A 36 -14.01 7.81 2.99
C LEU A 36 -12.60 7.26 2.80
N ILE A 37 -11.85 7.14 3.90
CA ILE A 37 -10.47 6.61 3.86
C ILE A 37 -10.42 5.20 3.26
N VAL A 38 -11.40 4.36 3.54
CA VAL A 38 -11.52 3.02 2.95
C VAL A 38 -11.65 3.05 1.44
N GLY A 39 -12.40 4.00 0.90
CA GLY A 39 -12.55 4.18 -0.55
C GLY A 39 -11.26 4.65 -1.22
N LEU A 40 -10.56 5.61 -0.62
CA LEU A 40 -9.26 6.09 -1.09
C LEU A 40 -8.21 4.97 -1.06
N PHE A 41 -8.16 4.20 0.02
CA PHE A 41 -7.26 3.06 0.15
C PHE A 41 -7.54 2.00 -0.92
N ARG A 42 -8.81 1.64 -1.14
CA ARG A 42 -9.21 0.70 -2.20
C ARG A 42 -8.83 1.21 -3.58
N GLN A 43 -9.10 2.48 -3.88
CA GLN A 43 -8.74 3.06 -5.17
C GLN A 43 -7.23 3.00 -5.42
N SER A 44 -6.41 3.27 -4.39
CA SER A 44 -4.95 3.17 -4.47
C SER A 44 -4.49 1.73 -4.71
N VAL A 45 -4.98 0.77 -3.92
CA VAL A 45 -4.57 -0.64 -4.02
C VAL A 45 -5.07 -1.27 -5.32
N PHE A 46 -6.35 -1.14 -5.64
CA PHE A 46 -6.92 -1.75 -6.83
C PHE A 46 -6.47 -1.07 -8.13
N GLY A 47 -6.14 0.23 -8.09
CA GLY A 47 -5.49 0.91 -9.19
C GLY A 47 -4.15 0.25 -9.54
N ARG A 48 -3.30 0.03 -8.54
CA ARG A 48 -2.00 -0.64 -8.72
C ARG A 48 -2.14 -2.09 -9.16
N LEU A 49 -3.08 -2.84 -8.61
CA LEU A 49 -3.39 -4.20 -9.06
C LEU A 49 -3.88 -4.26 -10.50
N ALA A 50 -4.51 -3.20 -10.99
CA ALA A 50 -4.91 -3.03 -12.39
C ALA A 50 -3.77 -2.58 -13.30
N GLY A 51 -2.57 -2.32 -12.77
CA GLY A 51 -1.41 -1.85 -13.52
C GLY A 51 -1.35 -0.32 -13.70
N TYR A 52 -2.16 0.44 -12.96
CA TYR A 52 -2.12 1.91 -12.95
C TYR A 52 -1.26 2.38 -11.78
N GLU A 53 -0.02 2.71 -12.06
CA GLU A 53 0.96 3.10 -11.04
C GLU A 53 0.92 4.59 -10.70
N ASP A 54 0.47 5.42 -11.65
CA ASP A 54 0.45 6.87 -11.52
C ASP A 54 -0.92 7.38 -11.01
N VAL A 55 -0.88 8.29 -10.05
CA VAL A 55 -2.09 8.98 -9.57
C VAL A 55 -2.80 9.78 -10.66
N ASN A 56 -2.12 10.15 -11.75
CA ASN A 56 -2.74 10.82 -12.89
C ASN A 56 -3.81 9.97 -13.58
N ASP A 57 -3.68 8.65 -13.53
CA ASP A 57 -4.69 7.72 -14.05
C ASP A 57 -6.02 7.81 -13.28
N ALA A 58 -5.99 8.33 -12.06
CA ALA A 58 -7.20 8.48 -11.24
C ALA A 58 -8.27 9.35 -11.93
N GLU A 59 -7.88 10.32 -12.78
CA GLU A 59 -8.87 11.14 -13.51
C GLU A 59 -9.72 10.33 -14.48
N ARG A 60 -9.15 9.30 -15.09
CA ARG A 60 -9.87 8.37 -15.98
C ARG A 60 -10.57 7.30 -15.15
N LEU A 61 -9.89 6.73 -14.18
CA LEU A 61 -10.39 5.62 -13.36
C LEU A 61 -11.62 6.01 -12.52
N ARG A 62 -11.70 7.27 -12.07
CA ARG A 62 -12.84 7.74 -11.27
C ARG A 62 -14.17 7.66 -11.98
N LEU A 63 -14.16 7.64 -13.32
CA LEU A 63 -15.35 7.53 -14.17
C LEU A 63 -15.65 6.07 -14.54
N ASP A 64 -14.67 5.18 -14.44
CA ASP A 64 -14.81 3.78 -14.81
C ASP A 64 -15.78 3.04 -13.89
N PRO A 65 -16.84 2.40 -14.44
CA PRO A 65 -17.84 1.71 -13.63
C PRO A 65 -17.25 0.55 -12.80
N ALA A 66 -16.24 -0.18 -13.32
CA ALA A 66 -15.62 -1.27 -12.61
C ALA A 66 -14.80 -0.72 -11.42
N MET A 67 -14.00 0.33 -11.62
CA MET A 67 -13.27 0.98 -10.53
C MET A 67 -14.22 1.54 -9.47
N ARG A 68 -15.32 2.16 -9.87
CA ARG A 68 -16.33 2.66 -8.93
C ARG A 68 -16.95 1.53 -8.10
N ALA A 69 -17.23 0.39 -8.71
CA ALA A 69 -17.71 -0.81 -8.00
C ALA A 69 -16.66 -1.37 -7.05
N LEU A 70 -15.37 -1.36 -7.44
CA LEU A 70 -14.25 -1.77 -6.59
C LEU A 70 -14.09 -0.89 -5.35
N VAL A 71 -14.18 0.42 -5.52
CA VAL A 71 -14.12 1.38 -4.41
C VAL A 71 -15.34 1.20 -3.49
N GLY A 72 -16.52 1.08 -4.08
CA GLY A 72 -17.77 0.83 -3.36
C GLY A 72 -18.39 2.09 -2.73
N HIS A 73 -19.33 1.91 -1.82
CA HIS A 73 -20.03 2.99 -1.12
C HIS A 73 -20.72 4.00 -2.06
N ARG A 74 -20.48 5.29 -1.83
CA ARG A 74 -21.11 6.38 -2.63
C ARG A 74 -20.54 6.47 -4.04
N GLU A 75 -19.35 5.96 -4.26
CA GLU A 75 -18.64 6.00 -5.53
C GLU A 75 -19.35 5.17 -6.61
N VAL A 76 -20.09 4.16 -6.22
CA VAL A 76 -20.94 3.37 -7.16
C VAL A 76 -21.95 4.27 -7.88
N LEU A 77 -22.51 5.26 -7.18
CA LEU A 77 -23.51 6.17 -7.72
C LEU A 77 -22.95 7.51 -8.24
N ARG A 78 -21.68 7.80 -7.88
CA ARG A 78 -21.00 9.06 -8.21
C ARG A 78 -19.69 8.76 -8.94
N HIS A 79 -18.65 9.54 -8.61
CA HIS A 79 -17.30 9.33 -9.12
C HIS A 79 -16.42 8.86 -7.98
N ALA A 80 -15.41 8.05 -8.29
CA ALA A 80 -14.31 7.78 -7.38
C ALA A 80 -13.41 9.02 -7.26
N ALA A 81 -12.37 8.98 -6.44
CA ALA A 81 -11.54 10.14 -6.16
C ALA A 81 -10.75 10.59 -7.40
N SER A 82 -10.61 11.90 -7.56
CA SER A 82 -9.85 12.56 -8.62
C SER A 82 -8.33 12.42 -8.39
N THR A 83 -7.54 12.75 -9.40
CA THR A 83 -6.06 12.83 -9.31
C THR A 83 -5.62 13.66 -8.10
N SER A 84 -6.19 14.85 -7.91
CA SER A 84 -5.79 15.74 -6.81
C SER A 84 -6.21 15.20 -5.43
N GLU A 85 -7.27 14.44 -5.33
CA GLU A 85 -7.68 13.77 -4.09
C GLU A 85 -6.77 12.59 -3.77
N MET A 86 -6.45 11.76 -4.78
CA MET A 86 -5.52 10.65 -4.63
C MET A 86 -4.11 11.13 -4.30
N ALA A 87 -3.62 12.18 -4.97
CA ALA A 87 -2.33 12.78 -4.65
C ALA A 87 -2.28 13.28 -3.19
N ARG A 88 -3.32 13.97 -2.70
CA ARG A 88 -3.39 14.39 -1.28
C ARG A 88 -3.48 13.20 -0.33
N PHE A 89 -4.21 12.17 -0.69
CA PHE A 89 -4.27 10.94 0.09
C PHE A 89 -2.88 10.34 0.26
N GLU A 90 -2.14 10.14 -0.84
CA GLU A 90 -0.84 9.49 -0.81
C GLU A 90 0.26 10.37 -0.19
N THR A 91 0.31 11.67 -0.55
CA THR A 91 1.42 12.55 -0.13
C THR A 91 1.20 13.27 1.20
N LYS A 92 -0.04 13.42 1.66
CA LYS A 92 -0.34 14.15 2.90
C LYS A 92 -0.93 13.26 3.98
N LEU A 93 -1.89 12.40 3.63
CA LEU A 93 -2.53 11.57 4.64
C LEU A 93 -1.69 10.32 4.94
N LEU A 94 -1.32 9.53 3.94
CA LEU A 94 -0.51 8.34 4.17
C LEU A 94 0.93 8.65 4.61
N ALA A 95 1.48 9.79 4.22
CA ALA A 95 2.85 10.19 4.52
C ALA A 95 3.06 10.75 5.95
N THR A 96 2.04 10.81 6.78
CA THR A 96 2.23 11.13 8.20
C THR A 96 2.95 9.99 8.92
N GLU A 97 3.80 10.30 9.92
CA GLU A 97 4.54 9.26 10.64
C GLU A 97 3.60 8.23 11.29
N GLU A 98 2.47 8.68 11.84
CA GLU A 98 1.44 7.80 12.40
C GLU A 98 0.90 6.80 11.36
N ASN A 99 0.55 7.27 10.17
CA ASN A 99 0.03 6.41 9.11
C ASN A 99 1.11 5.54 8.47
N LEU A 100 2.36 6.01 8.38
CA LEU A 100 3.49 5.18 7.95
C LEU A 100 3.72 4.01 8.92
N GLN A 101 3.62 4.26 10.24
CA GLN A 101 3.71 3.20 11.24
C GLN A 101 2.55 2.21 11.12
N ALA A 102 1.32 2.70 10.92
CA ALA A 102 0.15 1.86 10.73
C ALA A 102 0.30 0.96 9.47
N LEU A 103 0.79 1.52 8.36
CA LEU A 103 1.02 0.77 7.12
C LEU A 103 2.12 -0.29 7.26
N ARG A 104 3.21 0.00 8.01
CA ARG A 104 4.30 -0.97 8.26
C ARG A 104 3.80 -2.24 8.92
N GLY A 105 2.85 -2.14 9.84
CA GLY A 105 2.29 -3.29 10.56
C GLY A 105 1.05 -3.92 9.90
N LEU A 106 0.49 -3.28 8.87
CA LEU A 106 -0.79 -3.70 8.30
C LEU A 106 -0.71 -5.09 7.65
N SER A 107 0.38 -5.36 6.91
CA SER A 107 0.58 -6.63 6.20
C SER A 107 0.67 -7.79 7.18
N SER A 108 1.53 -7.69 8.20
CA SER A 108 1.65 -8.72 9.26
C SER A 108 0.31 -9.06 9.88
N LEU A 109 -0.42 -8.03 10.32
CA LEU A 109 -1.69 -8.22 11.01
C LEU A 109 -2.75 -8.87 10.11
N TRP A 110 -2.75 -8.53 8.83
CA TRP A 110 -3.65 -9.12 7.87
C TRP A 110 -3.31 -10.60 7.59
N ILE A 111 -2.02 -10.91 7.46
CA ILE A 111 -1.51 -12.26 7.27
C ILE A 111 -1.80 -13.12 8.52
N GLU A 112 -1.55 -12.59 9.72
CA GLU A 112 -1.89 -13.27 10.98
C GLU A 112 -3.37 -13.64 11.05
N GLY A 113 -4.28 -12.71 10.74
CA GLY A 113 -5.71 -12.97 10.68
C GLY A 113 -6.10 -14.06 9.65
N GLY A 114 -5.35 -14.16 8.55
CA GLY A 114 -5.51 -15.24 7.56
C GLY A 114 -5.12 -16.62 8.11
N TYR A 115 -4.11 -16.67 8.99
CA TYR A 115 -3.60 -17.91 9.59
C TYR A 115 -4.24 -18.29 10.93
N GLU A 116 -5.12 -17.49 11.50
CA GLU A 116 -5.82 -17.82 12.76
C GLU A 116 -6.51 -19.21 12.73
N ARG A 117 -6.90 -19.66 11.54
CA ARG A 117 -7.52 -20.99 11.33
C ARG A 117 -6.51 -22.13 11.18
N THR A 118 -5.22 -21.81 11.08
CA THR A 118 -4.14 -22.77 10.89
C THR A 118 -3.15 -22.58 12.02
N ALA A 119 -3.13 -23.50 12.98
CA ALA A 119 -2.20 -23.43 14.10
C ALA A 119 -0.75 -23.56 13.59
N LEU A 120 -0.10 -22.45 13.33
CA LEU A 120 1.32 -22.41 12.98
C LEU A 120 2.14 -22.76 14.24
N LYS A 121 2.95 -23.82 14.14
CA LYS A 121 3.84 -24.23 15.22
C LYS A 121 5.11 -23.37 15.26
N ASN A 122 5.59 -22.96 14.10
CA ASN A 122 6.79 -22.16 13.95
C ASN A 122 6.58 -21.10 12.87
N LEU A 123 7.18 -19.94 13.05
CA LEU A 123 7.28 -18.90 12.03
C LEU A 123 8.74 -18.77 11.62
N VAL A 124 9.01 -18.92 10.33
CA VAL A 124 10.32 -18.70 9.73
C VAL A 124 10.22 -17.41 8.91
N LEU A 125 11.08 -16.46 9.24
CA LEU A 125 11.14 -15.18 8.52
C LEU A 125 12.45 -15.13 7.73
N ASP A 126 12.32 -14.79 6.46
CA ASP A 126 13.44 -14.52 5.56
C ASP A 126 13.49 -13.02 5.23
N MET A 127 14.69 -12.45 5.30
CA MET A 127 14.90 -11.04 5.01
C MET A 127 15.71 -10.88 3.74
N ASP A 128 15.14 -10.17 2.79
CA ASP A 128 15.82 -9.86 1.53
C ASP A 128 15.74 -8.38 1.19
N SER A 129 16.77 -7.91 0.51
CA SER A 129 16.83 -6.53 0.03
C SER A 129 17.00 -6.51 -1.49
N SER A 130 16.31 -5.59 -2.14
CA SER A 130 16.33 -5.45 -3.59
C SER A 130 16.70 -4.03 -3.98
N GLU A 131 17.21 -3.84 -5.19
CA GLU A 131 17.28 -2.51 -5.78
C GLU A 131 15.93 -2.13 -6.39
N SER A 132 15.56 -0.87 -6.22
CA SER A 132 14.41 -0.27 -6.89
C SER A 132 14.88 1.00 -7.62
N PRO A 133 15.27 0.88 -8.91
CA PRO A 133 15.79 2.00 -9.68
C PRO A 133 14.77 3.14 -9.75
N THR A 134 15.29 4.37 -9.69
CA THR A 134 14.46 5.58 -9.77
C THR A 134 14.85 6.39 -10.99
N TYR A 135 13.89 7.09 -11.55
CA TYR A 135 14.07 7.97 -12.68
C TYR A 135 13.77 9.41 -12.25
N GLY A 136 14.68 10.32 -12.60
CA GLY A 136 14.60 11.71 -12.15
C GLY A 136 15.00 11.88 -10.68
N GLN A 137 14.64 13.04 -10.12
CA GLN A 137 14.93 13.38 -8.72
C GLN A 137 13.79 12.94 -7.82
N GLN A 138 13.99 11.88 -7.09
CA GLN A 138 13.03 11.40 -6.09
C GLN A 138 13.62 11.55 -4.69
N GLU A 139 12.82 12.02 -3.74
CA GLU A 139 13.22 12.22 -2.37
C GLU A 139 13.72 10.92 -1.74
N GLY A 140 14.93 10.95 -1.17
CA GLY A 140 15.54 9.78 -0.52
C GLY A 140 16.16 8.75 -1.48
N SER A 141 16.04 8.91 -2.80
CA SER A 141 16.79 8.08 -3.75
C SER A 141 18.26 8.52 -3.81
N ILE A 142 19.18 7.56 -3.79
CA ILE A 142 20.63 7.82 -3.75
C ILE A 142 21.34 6.81 -4.65
N PHE A 143 22.44 7.25 -5.26
CA PHE A 143 23.28 6.39 -6.09
C PHE A 143 23.87 5.23 -5.28
N ASN A 144 23.68 4.02 -5.77
CA ASN A 144 24.28 2.80 -5.23
C ASN A 144 25.43 2.33 -6.13
N GLY A 145 26.62 2.31 -5.58
CA GLY A 145 27.82 1.92 -6.34
C GLY A 145 27.87 0.43 -6.72
N HIS A 146 27.18 -0.44 -5.99
CA HIS A 146 27.10 -1.87 -6.30
C HIS A 146 26.16 -2.11 -7.50
N PHE A 147 24.96 -1.53 -7.46
CA PHE A 147 23.99 -1.66 -8.55
C PHE A 147 24.24 -0.66 -9.70
N ARG A 148 25.12 0.33 -9.49
CA ARG A 148 25.47 1.37 -10.48
C ARG A 148 24.27 2.18 -10.98
N CYS A 149 23.30 2.41 -10.13
CA CYS A 149 22.12 3.22 -10.44
C CYS A 149 21.68 4.06 -9.24
N THR A 150 20.93 5.12 -9.51
CA THR A 150 20.19 5.84 -8.47
C THR A 150 18.92 5.07 -8.17
N CYS A 151 18.75 4.69 -6.91
CA CYS A 151 17.70 3.77 -6.51
C CYS A 151 17.26 3.98 -5.06
N TYR A 152 16.20 3.32 -4.68
CA TYR A 152 15.95 2.89 -3.31
C TYR A 152 16.53 1.48 -3.12
N HIS A 153 16.76 1.11 -1.85
CA HIS A 153 17.21 -0.22 -1.45
C HIS A 153 16.24 -0.77 -0.38
N PRO A 154 15.01 -1.13 -0.78
CA PRO A 154 14.00 -1.63 0.15
C PRO A 154 14.47 -2.92 0.84
N LEU A 155 13.97 -3.15 2.05
CA LEU A 155 14.11 -4.39 2.80
C LEU A 155 12.74 -5.01 2.95
N PHE A 156 12.64 -6.28 2.57
CA PHE A 156 11.43 -7.09 2.71
C PHE A 156 11.65 -8.18 3.74
N VAL A 157 10.59 -8.56 4.42
CA VAL A 157 10.53 -9.71 5.31
C VAL A 157 9.44 -10.62 4.78
N PHE A 158 9.82 -11.85 4.44
CA PHE A 158 8.91 -12.87 3.95
C PHE A 158 8.73 -13.95 5.01
N ASN A 159 7.54 -14.53 5.09
CA ASN A 159 7.33 -15.75 5.86
C ASN A 159 7.65 -17.00 5.02
N GLN A 160 7.60 -18.18 5.64
CA GLN A 160 7.88 -19.47 4.97
C GLN A 160 6.90 -19.84 3.84
N PHE A 161 5.81 -19.08 3.68
CA PHE A 161 4.82 -19.27 2.62
C PHE A 161 5.02 -18.30 1.45
N GLY A 162 5.98 -17.37 1.58
CA GLY A 162 6.27 -16.35 0.58
C GLY A 162 5.43 -15.08 0.71
N ASP A 163 4.65 -14.94 1.78
CA ASP A 163 3.91 -13.70 2.02
C ASP A 163 4.87 -12.61 2.50
N VAL A 164 4.65 -11.39 2.01
CA VAL A 164 5.39 -10.20 2.47
C VAL A 164 4.84 -9.76 3.82
N ASP A 165 5.50 -10.18 4.88
CA ASP A 165 5.11 -9.83 6.25
C ASP A 165 5.36 -8.35 6.53
N ARG A 166 6.54 -7.85 6.16
CA ARG A 166 6.92 -6.44 6.31
C ARG A 166 7.72 -5.92 5.12
N ALA A 167 7.65 -4.63 4.90
CA ALA A 167 8.47 -3.93 3.93
C ALA A 167 8.91 -2.57 4.48
N ARG A 168 10.16 -2.19 4.20
CA ARG A 168 10.71 -0.89 4.57
C ARG A 168 11.46 -0.28 3.40
N LEU A 169 11.04 0.90 2.97
CA LEU A 169 11.78 1.68 1.99
C LEU A 169 13.04 2.28 2.64
N ARG A 170 14.18 2.16 1.97
CA ARG A 170 15.47 2.68 2.45
C ARG A 170 16.20 3.41 1.32
N PRO A 171 17.05 4.40 1.62
CA PRO A 171 17.92 5.03 0.61
C PRO A 171 18.79 3.99 -0.11
N GLY A 172 19.16 4.27 -1.35
CA GLY A 172 19.92 3.33 -2.19
C GLY A 172 21.30 2.97 -1.66
N ASN A 173 21.95 3.88 -0.95
CA ASN A 173 23.34 3.71 -0.48
C ASN A 173 23.51 3.01 0.88
N VAL A 174 22.49 2.33 1.36
CA VAL A 174 22.56 1.60 2.63
C VAL A 174 23.04 0.16 2.44
N HIS A 175 23.71 -0.40 3.45
CA HIS A 175 24.07 -1.82 3.48
C HIS A 175 22.80 -2.69 3.59
N SER A 176 22.82 -3.89 2.98
CA SER A 176 21.67 -4.82 2.96
C SER A 176 21.12 -5.10 4.36
N SER A 177 21.99 -5.25 5.37
CA SER A 177 21.59 -5.53 6.75
C SER A 177 21.19 -4.29 7.57
N LYS A 178 21.30 -3.06 7.02
CA LYS A 178 20.97 -1.87 7.81
C LYS A 178 19.48 -1.80 8.13
N GLY A 179 19.14 -1.61 9.41
CA GLY A 179 17.76 -1.41 9.85
C GLY A 179 16.93 -2.69 9.95
N TRP A 180 17.56 -3.87 9.96
CA TRP A 180 16.83 -5.13 10.04
C TRP A 180 16.05 -5.29 11.35
N ARG A 181 16.61 -4.83 12.49
CA ARG A 181 15.95 -4.92 13.81
C ARG A 181 14.70 -4.05 13.89
N GLU A 182 14.75 -2.85 13.32
CA GLU A 182 13.64 -1.90 13.30
C GLU A 182 12.58 -2.28 12.26
N THR A 183 12.86 -3.28 11.42
CA THR A 183 11.93 -3.80 10.42
C THR A 183 11.15 -4.99 10.98
N LEU A 184 11.72 -5.76 11.90
CA LEU A 184 11.04 -6.82 12.65
C LEU A 184 10.17 -6.24 13.77
#